data_b4e407db699cd8c9ba806f856279c2e5
#
_entry.id   b4e407db699cd8c9ba806f856279c2e5
#
_cell.length_a   1.000
_cell.length_b   1.000
_cell.length_c   1.000
_cell.angle_alpha   90.00
_cell.angle_beta   90.00
_cell.angle_gamma   90.00
#
_symmetry.space_group_name_H-M   'P 1'
#
loop_
_entity.id
_entity.type
_entity.pdbx_description
1 polymer ?
#
loop_
_entity_poly.entity_id
_entity_poly.type
_entity_poly.pdbx_seq_one_letter_code
_entity_poly.pdbx_strand_id
1 'polypeptide(L)'
;MSFGVPPGSVLGPVLFVLYTASLSTVIEKHSVLHHSYADDSQLQKSAPPHQIPDLFLSMQKYIDDIKSWMTLNKLKLNDDKTEAMIVSSGRKSRSLSFSFPDFITVGCASVPLSDSVKNLGVTFDCHLTMKTHVSNLVRSANFELRRISSIRHLLSTDATKTLVSAFVLSRLDYCNSLLFGCPQYLLNKLQKVQNNAARLVLRVSKTDHISPHLASLHW
;
A
#
# COMPACT_ATOMS: atom_id res chain seq x y z
N MET A 1 -18.28 -26.74 18.81
CA MET A 1 -18.95 -25.44 18.58
C MET A 1 -17.97 -24.53 17.88
N SER A 2 -18.30 -24.05 16.70
CA SER A 2 -17.52 -23.00 16.05
C SER A 2 -17.89 -21.66 16.70
N PHE A 3 -16.94 -21.04 17.37
CA PHE A 3 -17.11 -19.71 17.95
C PHE A 3 -16.66 -18.68 16.90
N GLY A 4 -17.33 -17.53 16.87
CA GLY A 4 -16.98 -16.41 16.01
C GLY A 4 -18.18 -15.82 15.27
N VAL A 5 -17.93 -14.74 14.56
CA VAL A 5 -18.91 -14.06 13.73
C VAL A 5 -18.81 -14.59 12.31
N PRO A 6 -19.92 -15.00 11.65
CA PRO A 6 -19.87 -15.48 10.28
C PRO A 6 -19.21 -14.46 9.33
N PRO A 7 -18.38 -14.90 8.37
CA PRO A 7 -17.86 -14.02 7.34
C PRO A 7 -18.98 -13.27 6.60
N GLY A 8 -18.81 -11.96 6.38
CA GLY A 8 -19.83 -11.11 5.74
C GLY A 8 -20.92 -10.59 6.70
N SER A 9 -20.83 -10.86 8.01
CA SER A 9 -21.74 -10.26 8.99
C SER A 9 -21.59 -8.74 9.03
N VAL A 10 -22.71 -8.01 9.05
CA VAL A 10 -22.74 -6.54 9.17
C VAL A 10 -22.14 -6.06 10.50
N LEU A 11 -22.28 -6.84 11.56
CA LEU A 11 -21.75 -6.51 12.89
C LEU A 11 -20.29 -6.90 13.09
N GLY A 12 -19.74 -7.74 12.22
CA GLY A 12 -18.37 -8.24 12.33
C GLY A 12 -17.32 -7.15 12.53
N PRO A 13 -17.25 -6.13 11.67
CA PRO A 13 -16.29 -5.03 11.82
C PRO A 13 -16.44 -4.26 13.14
N VAL A 14 -17.68 -3.98 13.57
CA VAL A 14 -17.94 -3.25 14.81
C VAL A 14 -17.51 -4.07 16.02
N LEU A 15 -17.86 -5.35 16.06
CA LEU A 15 -17.47 -6.27 17.13
C LEU A 15 -15.96 -6.44 17.19
N PHE A 16 -15.27 -6.49 16.04
CA PHE A 16 -13.81 -6.57 16.00
C PHE A 16 -13.16 -5.32 16.60
N VAL A 17 -13.63 -4.12 16.24
CA VAL A 17 -13.12 -2.86 16.82
C VAL A 17 -13.33 -2.81 18.32
N LEU A 18 -14.51 -3.18 18.81
CA LEU A 18 -14.80 -3.24 20.25
C LEU A 18 -13.92 -4.27 20.95
N TYR A 19 -13.72 -5.43 20.34
CA TYR A 19 -12.90 -6.51 20.89
C TYR A 19 -11.42 -6.11 21.00
N THR A 20 -10.91 -5.35 20.02
CA THR A 20 -9.52 -4.90 19.99
C THR A 20 -9.29 -3.56 20.67
N ALA A 21 -10.34 -2.90 21.21
CA ALA A 21 -10.22 -1.58 21.80
C ALA A 21 -9.20 -1.49 22.96
N SER A 22 -9.09 -2.56 23.77
CA SER A 22 -8.13 -2.61 24.87
C SER A 22 -6.66 -2.72 24.42
N LEU A 23 -6.40 -2.97 23.14
CA LEU A 23 -5.04 -2.95 22.58
C LEU A 23 -4.42 -1.54 22.69
N SER A 24 -5.24 -0.48 22.65
CA SER A 24 -4.77 0.90 22.81
C SER A 24 -3.97 1.11 24.11
N THR A 25 -4.34 0.45 25.19
CA THR A 25 -3.63 0.55 26.48
C THR A 25 -2.20 -0.03 26.43
N VAL A 26 -1.98 -1.02 25.57
CA VAL A 26 -0.64 -1.59 25.33
C VAL A 26 0.19 -0.62 24.46
N ILE A 27 -0.46 -0.05 23.44
CA ILE A 27 0.17 0.87 22.48
C ILE A 27 0.69 2.13 23.16
N GLU A 28 -0.12 2.74 24.02
CA GLU A 28 0.21 4.01 24.69
C GLU A 28 1.48 3.93 25.57
N LYS A 29 1.84 2.74 26.06
CA LYS A 29 3.03 2.54 26.90
C LYS A 29 4.35 2.75 26.16
N HIS A 30 4.38 2.66 24.84
CA HIS A 30 5.61 2.51 24.07
C HIS A 30 6.02 3.73 23.23
N SER A 31 5.22 4.82 23.24
CA SER A 31 5.48 6.01 22.40
C SER A 31 5.75 5.67 20.92
N VAL A 32 4.97 4.71 20.38
CA VAL A 32 5.00 4.27 18.99
C VAL A 32 3.75 4.81 18.30
N LEU A 33 3.90 5.36 17.11
CA LEU A 33 2.74 5.71 16.29
C LEU A 33 2.12 4.42 15.77
N HIS A 34 0.82 4.26 16.02
CA HIS A 34 0.05 3.12 15.61
C HIS A 34 -1.17 3.55 14.80
N HIS A 35 -1.37 2.90 13.68
CA HIS A 35 -2.57 3.05 12.86
C HIS A 35 -3.15 1.67 12.60
N SER A 36 -4.44 1.52 12.86
CA SER A 36 -5.19 0.30 12.55
C SER A 36 -6.25 0.57 11.50
N TYR A 37 -6.36 -0.36 10.57
CA TYR A 37 -7.44 -0.42 9.59
C TYR A 37 -7.95 -1.85 9.52
N ALA A 38 -9.10 -2.11 10.11
CA ALA A 38 -9.63 -3.46 10.35
C ALA A 38 -8.60 -4.33 11.09
N ASP A 39 -8.15 -5.42 10.49
CA ASP A 39 -7.12 -6.34 11.00
C ASP A 39 -5.68 -5.90 10.66
N ASP A 40 -5.51 -4.95 9.74
CA ASP A 40 -4.19 -4.41 9.41
C ASP A 40 -3.73 -3.39 10.45
N SER A 41 -2.55 -3.59 11.01
CA SER A 41 -1.92 -2.70 12.00
C SER A 41 -0.57 -2.22 11.48
N GLN A 42 -0.37 -0.90 11.50
CA GLN A 42 0.88 -0.26 11.13
C GLN A 42 1.53 0.36 12.36
N LEU A 43 2.80 0.05 12.57
CA LEU A 43 3.62 0.58 13.64
C LEU A 43 4.72 1.46 13.04
N GLN A 44 4.91 2.64 13.61
CA GLN A 44 5.93 3.57 13.15
C GLN A 44 6.66 4.22 14.32
N LYS A 45 7.98 4.23 14.25
CA LYS A 45 8.83 4.93 15.21
C LYS A 45 10.00 5.58 14.49
N SER A 46 10.35 6.79 14.88
CA SER A 46 11.48 7.52 14.33
C SER A 46 12.52 7.78 15.40
N ALA A 47 13.79 7.76 15.01
CA ALA A 47 14.92 8.11 15.88
C ALA A 47 16.07 8.70 15.05
N PRO A 48 16.94 9.51 15.66
CA PRO A 48 18.18 9.92 15.02
C PRO A 48 19.09 8.69 14.80
N PRO A 49 20.00 8.74 13.81
CA PRO A 49 20.80 7.58 13.40
C PRO A 49 21.58 6.89 14.54
N HIS A 50 22.08 7.65 15.49
CA HIS A 50 22.86 7.13 16.62
C HIS A 50 22.02 6.35 17.64
N GLN A 51 20.69 6.49 17.62
CA GLN A 51 19.75 5.80 18.52
C GLN A 51 19.01 4.63 17.82
N ILE A 52 19.42 4.24 16.63
CA ILE A 52 18.79 3.15 15.90
C ILE A 52 18.84 1.81 16.66
N PRO A 53 19.94 1.41 17.31
CA PRO A 53 19.96 0.19 18.12
C PRO A 53 18.90 0.19 19.22
N ASP A 54 18.76 1.31 19.95
CA ASP A 54 17.75 1.46 21.00
C ASP A 54 16.33 1.46 20.44
N LEU A 55 16.15 2.03 19.23
CA LEU A 55 14.87 1.99 18.53
C LEU A 55 14.47 0.54 18.23
N PHE A 56 15.38 -0.28 17.71
CA PHE A 56 15.10 -1.69 17.42
C PHE A 56 14.71 -2.46 18.68
N LEU A 57 15.48 -2.28 19.78
CA LEU A 57 15.14 -2.91 21.07
C LEU A 57 13.77 -2.47 21.58
N SER A 58 13.45 -1.19 21.46
CA SER A 58 12.14 -0.68 21.88
C SER A 58 10.99 -1.20 21.01
N MET A 59 11.20 -1.32 19.68
CA MET A 59 10.23 -1.90 18.77
C MET A 59 10.01 -3.39 19.04
N GLN A 60 11.10 -4.13 19.31
CA GLN A 60 11.01 -5.54 19.67
C GLN A 60 10.14 -5.74 20.92
N LYS A 61 10.43 -4.98 21.99
CA LYS A 61 9.63 -5.05 23.22
C LYS A 61 8.16 -4.72 22.98
N TYR A 62 7.88 -3.75 22.13
CA TYR A 62 6.52 -3.39 21.78
C TYR A 62 5.79 -4.52 21.04
N ILE A 63 6.45 -5.16 20.07
CA ILE A 63 5.92 -6.30 19.34
C ILE A 63 5.62 -7.46 20.28
N ASP A 64 6.50 -7.73 21.23
CA ASP A 64 6.33 -8.80 22.22
C ASP A 64 5.13 -8.54 23.15
N ASP A 65 4.91 -7.28 23.56
CA ASP A 65 3.74 -6.90 24.36
C ASP A 65 2.43 -7.03 23.56
N ILE A 66 2.41 -6.61 22.28
CA ILE A 66 1.27 -6.82 21.38
C ILE A 66 0.97 -8.32 21.22
N LYS A 67 1.99 -9.13 20.98
CA LYS A 67 1.84 -10.57 20.82
C LYS A 67 1.28 -11.21 22.09
N SER A 68 1.76 -10.81 23.26
CA SER A 68 1.27 -11.27 24.56
C SER A 68 -0.20 -10.90 24.74
N TRP A 69 -0.58 -9.65 24.44
CA TRP A 69 -1.97 -9.22 24.47
C TRP A 69 -2.84 -10.01 23.49
N MET A 70 -2.40 -10.23 22.25
CA MET A 70 -3.13 -11.03 21.26
C MET A 70 -3.35 -12.47 21.74
N THR A 71 -2.32 -13.09 22.30
CA THR A 71 -2.42 -14.46 22.83
C THR A 71 -3.44 -14.55 23.97
N LEU A 72 -3.42 -13.59 24.91
CA LEU A 72 -4.40 -13.50 25.99
C LEU A 72 -5.83 -13.34 25.48
N ASN A 73 -5.99 -12.58 24.40
CA ASN A 73 -7.29 -12.34 23.75
C ASN A 73 -7.62 -13.35 22.64
N LYS A 74 -6.94 -14.51 22.59
CA LYS A 74 -7.20 -15.59 21.60
C LYS A 74 -7.12 -15.12 20.13
N LEU A 75 -6.34 -14.09 19.87
CA LEU A 75 -6.00 -13.63 18.54
C LEU A 75 -4.61 -14.17 18.14
N LYS A 76 -4.39 -14.39 16.86
CA LYS A 76 -3.09 -14.80 16.32
C LYS A 76 -2.53 -13.72 15.41
N LEU A 77 -1.32 -13.27 15.71
CA LEU A 77 -0.56 -12.44 14.79
C LEU A 77 -0.17 -13.28 13.57
N ASN A 78 -0.28 -12.70 12.38
CA ASN A 78 0.12 -13.37 11.15
C ASN A 78 1.57 -12.98 10.82
N ASP A 79 2.50 -13.76 11.36
CA ASP A 79 3.93 -13.52 11.21
C ASP A 79 4.36 -13.52 9.73
N ASP A 80 3.76 -14.40 8.90
CA ASP A 80 4.09 -14.54 7.47
C ASP A 80 3.67 -13.34 6.61
N LYS A 81 2.72 -12.53 7.09
CA LYS A 81 2.26 -11.32 6.42
C LYS A 81 2.87 -10.04 7.01
N THR A 82 3.65 -10.17 8.08
CA THR A 82 4.31 -9.03 8.68
C THR A 82 5.48 -8.59 7.81
N GLU A 83 5.51 -7.32 7.46
CA GLU A 83 6.58 -6.69 6.68
C GLU A 83 7.24 -5.59 7.51
N ALA A 84 8.54 -5.42 7.37
CA ALA A 84 9.31 -4.38 8.04
C ALA A 84 10.19 -3.62 7.05
N MET A 85 10.29 -2.31 7.22
CA MET A 85 11.10 -1.44 6.37
C MET A 85 11.70 -0.28 7.18
N ILE A 86 12.91 0.10 6.82
CA ILE A 86 13.51 1.34 7.32
C ILE A 86 13.33 2.43 6.27
N VAL A 87 12.74 3.54 6.68
CA VAL A 87 12.60 4.73 5.84
C VAL A 87 13.71 5.72 6.16
N SER A 88 14.46 6.11 5.14
CA SER A 88 15.55 7.11 5.30
C SER A 88 15.61 8.08 4.13
N SER A 89 16.06 9.32 4.37
CA SER A 89 16.39 10.23 3.28
C SER A 89 17.68 9.75 2.61
N GLY A 90 17.63 9.43 1.31
CA GLY A 90 18.76 8.85 0.55
C GLY A 90 20.07 9.65 0.54
N ARG A 91 20.04 10.92 0.99
CA ARG A 91 21.25 11.75 1.14
C ARG A 91 22.12 11.34 2.34
N LYS A 92 21.54 10.75 3.38
CA LYS A 92 22.27 10.36 4.61
C LYS A 92 22.63 8.87 4.65
N SER A 93 21.98 8.04 3.85
CA SER A 93 22.22 6.59 3.84
C SER A 93 23.65 6.20 3.42
N ARG A 94 24.31 7.01 2.58
CA ARG A 94 25.68 6.74 2.11
C ARG A 94 26.79 7.07 3.13
N SER A 95 26.48 7.79 4.19
CA SER A 95 27.47 8.20 5.21
C SER A 95 27.31 7.52 6.56
N LEU A 96 26.30 6.64 6.70
CA LEU A 96 26.06 5.94 7.94
C LEU A 96 26.88 4.66 7.97
N SER A 97 27.95 4.67 8.75
CA SER A 97 28.77 3.49 9.13
C SER A 97 28.02 2.52 10.06
N PHE A 98 26.70 2.60 10.13
CA PHE A 98 25.88 1.72 10.97
C PHE A 98 25.40 0.53 10.16
N SER A 99 25.74 -0.66 10.64
CA SER A 99 25.12 -1.89 10.21
C SER A 99 23.71 -1.94 10.82
N PHE A 100 22.68 -1.85 9.99
CA PHE A 100 21.32 -2.15 10.43
C PHE A 100 21.19 -3.66 10.65
N PRO A 101 20.36 -4.10 11.61
CA PRO A 101 19.99 -5.51 11.65
C PRO A 101 19.29 -5.88 10.35
N ASP A 102 19.55 -7.06 9.82
CA ASP A 102 18.93 -7.55 8.58
C ASP A 102 17.47 -7.96 8.76
N PHE A 103 17.04 -8.12 10.01
CA PHE A 103 15.68 -8.59 10.35
C PHE A 103 15.22 -8.00 11.69
N ILE A 104 13.91 -8.02 11.88
CA ILE A 104 13.27 -7.80 13.18
C ILE A 104 12.56 -9.09 13.60
N THR A 105 12.61 -9.44 14.89
CA THR A 105 11.95 -10.65 15.38
C THR A 105 10.49 -10.34 15.71
N VAL A 106 9.57 -11.12 15.16
CA VAL A 106 8.14 -11.05 15.46
C VAL A 106 7.71 -12.40 15.99
N GLY A 107 7.65 -12.50 17.31
CA GLY A 107 7.41 -13.77 17.95
C GLY A 107 8.53 -14.79 17.74
N CYS A 108 8.26 -15.86 16.99
CA CYS A 108 9.26 -16.88 16.63
C CYS A 108 9.80 -16.68 15.20
N ALA A 109 9.26 -15.76 14.43
CA ALA A 109 9.65 -15.50 13.06
C ALA A 109 10.67 -14.36 12.97
N SER A 110 11.67 -14.51 12.09
CA SER A 110 12.58 -13.46 11.69
C SER A 110 12.03 -12.79 10.45
N VAL A 111 11.54 -11.56 10.59
CA VAL A 111 10.99 -10.74 9.48
C VAL A 111 12.13 -9.94 8.88
N PRO A 112 12.53 -10.22 7.62
CA PRO A 112 13.61 -9.48 6.98
C PRO A 112 13.19 -8.03 6.73
N LEU A 113 14.16 -7.11 6.75
CA LEU A 113 13.93 -5.74 6.33
C LEU A 113 13.85 -5.67 4.81
N SER A 114 12.74 -5.17 4.30
CA SER A 114 12.45 -5.05 2.88
C SER A 114 12.74 -3.64 2.36
N ASP A 115 13.19 -3.52 1.10
CA ASP A 115 13.34 -2.23 0.42
C ASP A 115 12.00 -1.57 0.08
N SER A 116 10.93 -2.35 0.08
CA SER A 116 9.58 -1.85 -0.13
C SER A 116 8.55 -2.72 0.58
N VAL A 117 7.51 -2.08 1.10
CA VAL A 117 6.38 -2.73 1.78
C VAL A 117 5.06 -2.29 1.15
N LYS A 118 4.05 -3.15 1.23
CA LYS A 118 2.71 -2.85 0.75
C LYS A 118 1.78 -2.57 1.93
N ASN A 119 1.19 -1.38 1.95
CA ASN A 119 0.21 -0.98 2.95
C ASN A 119 -1.06 -0.49 2.27
N LEU A 120 -2.21 -1.08 2.60
CA LEU A 120 -3.54 -0.75 2.06
C LEU A 120 -3.53 -0.56 0.52
N GLY A 121 -2.86 -1.47 -0.19
CA GLY A 121 -2.79 -1.44 -1.65
C GLY A 121 -1.70 -0.54 -2.25
N VAL A 122 -1.08 0.33 -1.46
CA VAL A 122 0.02 1.20 -1.89
C VAL A 122 1.36 0.57 -1.56
N THR A 123 2.31 0.61 -2.50
CA THR A 123 3.69 0.15 -2.27
C THR A 123 4.57 1.33 -1.92
N PHE A 124 5.13 1.33 -0.72
CA PHE A 124 6.11 2.32 -0.25
C PHE A 124 7.51 1.75 -0.42
N ASP A 125 8.43 2.55 -0.94
CA ASP A 125 9.85 2.23 -0.97
C ASP A 125 10.60 2.94 0.16
N CYS A 126 11.77 2.43 0.55
CA CYS A 126 12.57 2.90 1.69
C CYS A 126 12.99 4.39 1.61
N HIS A 127 12.79 5.03 0.47
CA HIS A 127 13.04 6.47 0.27
C HIS A 127 11.76 7.26 -0.01
N LEU A 128 10.60 6.63 0.04
CA LEU A 128 9.27 7.21 -0.26
C LEU A 128 9.20 7.91 -1.62
N THR A 129 9.92 7.37 -2.61
CA THR A 129 9.96 7.96 -3.96
C THR A 129 8.74 7.64 -4.80
N MET A 130 7.91 6.70 -4.37
CA MET A 130 6.74 6.16 -5.08
C MET A 130 7.07 5.50 -6.44
N LYS A 131 8.35 5.33 -6.76
CA LYS A 131 8.79 4.78 -8.05
C LYS A 131 8.31 3.34 -8.25
N THR A 132 8.42 2.52 -7.23
CA THR A 132 7.99 1.12 -7.24
C THR A 132 6.46 1.04 -7.37
N HIS A 133 5.72 1.86 -6.60
CA HIS A 133 4.27 1.94 -6.68
C HIS A 133 3.80 2.31 -8.08
N VAL A 134 4.28 3.42 -8.64
CA VAL A 134 3.91 3.88 -9.98
C VAL A 134 4.26 2.82 -11.04
N SER A 135 5.40 2.14 -10.92
CA SER A 135 5.78 1.09 -11.87
C SER A 135 4.83 -0.11 -11.83
N ASN A 136 4.42 -0.54 -10.63
CA ASN A 136 3.46 -1.62 -10.43
C ASN A 136 2.07 -1.22 -10.95
N LEU A 137 1.65 0.01 -10.67
CA LEU A 137 0.37 0.57 -11.12
C LEU A 137 0.30 0.62 -12.66
N VAL A 138 1.33 1.16 -13.31
CA VAL A 138 1.42 1.21 -14.78
C VAL A 138 1.41 -0.19 -15.41
N ARG A 139 2.12 -1.16 -14.80
CA ARG A 139 2.12 -2.55 -15.28
C ARG A 139 0.73 -3.16 -15.19
N SER A 140 0.07 -3.04 -14.05
CA SER A 140 -1.28 -3.56 -13.80
C SER A 140 -2.31 -2.90 -14.74
N ALA A 141 -2.30 -1.58 -14.86
CA ALA A 141 -3.21 -0.84 -15.72
C ALA A 141 -3.04 -1.21 -17.22
N ASN A 142 -1.80 -1.32 -17.70
CA ASN A 142 -1.54 -1.76 -19.07
C ASN A 142 -1.94 -3.23 -19.31
N PHE A 143 -1.87 -4.08 -18.30
CA PHE A 143 -2.37 -5.46 -18.40
C PHE A 143 -3.88 -5.46 -18.64
N GLU A 144 -4.66 -4.68 -17.87
CA GLU A 144 -6.10 -4.57 -18.06
C GLU A 144 -6.47 -3.91 -19.40
N LEU A 145 -5.74 -2.86 -19.80
CA LEU A 145 -5.95 -2.25 -21.12
C LEU A 145 -5.77 -3.27 -22.26
N ARG A 146 -4.79 -4.15 -22.18
CA ARG A 146 -4.60 -5.22 -23.19
C ARG A 146 -5.76 -6.21 -23.19
N ARG A 147 -6.26 -6.62 -22.01
CA ARG A 147 -7.41 -7.51 -21.87
C ARG A 147 -8.66 -6.88 -22.48
N ILE A 148 -8.93 -5.61 -22.18
CA ILE A 148 -10.08 -4.90 -22.76
C ILE A 148 -9.89 -4.72 -24.28
N SER A 149 -8.66 -4.44 -24.73
CA SER A 149 -8.34 -4.29 -26.15
C SER A 149 -8.62 -5.56 -26.96
N SER A 150 -8.35 -6.74 -26.40
CA SER A 150 -8.60 -8.02 -27.13
C SER A 150 -10.08 -8.25 -27.43
N ILE A 151 -10.98 -7.74 -26.60
CA ILE A 151 -12.44 -7.87 -26.78
C ILE A 151 -13.12 -6.57 -27.26
N ARG A 152 -12.32 -5.52 -27.53
CA ARG A 152 -12.83 -4.17 -27.87
C ARG A 152 -13.78 -4.19 -29.09
N HIS A 153 -13.58 -5.10 -30.04
CA HIS A 153 -14.41 -5.23 -31.22
C HIS A 153 -15.85 -5.71 -30.92
N LEU A 154 -16.05 -6.38 -29.77
CA LEU A 154 -17.35 -6.86 -29.29
C LEU A 154 -18.08 -5.84 -28.40
N LEU A 155 -17.43 -4.76 -28.03
CA LEU A 155 -17.92 -3.80 -27.05
C LEU A 155 -18.39 -2.50 -27.71
N SER A 156 -19.48 -1.93 -27.20
CA SER A 156 -19.85 -0.55 -27.48
C SER A 156 -18.86 0.43 -26.85
N THR A 157 -18.89 1.69 -27.23
CA THR A 157 -18.05 2.73 -26.63
C THR A 157 -18.36 2.90 -25.15
N ASP A 158 -19.64 2.92 -24.77
CA ASP A 158 -20.06 3.08 -23.38
C ASP A 158 -19.67 1.90 -22.50
N ALA A 159 -19.84 0.67 -22.98
CA ALA A 159 -19.37 -0.53 -22.28
C ALA A 159 -17.86 -0.50 -22.09
N THR A 160 -17.10 -0.07 -23.11
CA THR A 160 -15.65 0.07 -23.03
C THR A 160 -15.26 1.14 -22.01
N LYS A 161 -15.94 2.30 -22.03
CA LYS A 161 -15.72 3.38 -21.05
C LYS A 161 -15.95 2.87 -19.63
N THR A 162 -17.03 2.14 -19.38
CA THR A 162 -17.33 1.55 -18.06
C THR A 162 -16.24 0.60 -17.61
N LEU A 163 -15.79 -0.33 -18.47
CA LEU A 163 -14.71 -1.27 -18.13
C LEU A 163 -13.39 -0.55 -17.86
N VAL A 164 -13.03 0.43 -18.68
CA VAL A 164 -11.80 1.21 -18.50
C VAL A 164 -11.86 2.01 -17.20
N SER A 165 -12.99 2.64 -16.89
CA SER A 165 -13.18 3.35 -15.63
C SER A 165 -13.05 2.43 -14.42
N ALA A 166 -13.69 1.26 -14.46
CA ALA A 166 -13.69 0.31 -13.36
C ALA A 166 -12.33 -0.37 -13.13
N PHE A 167 -11.61 -0.75 -14.19
CA PHE A 167 -10.40 -1.57 -14.06
C PHE A 167 -9.08 -0.80 -14.21
N VAL A 168 -9.12 0.39 -14.79
CA VAL A 168 -7.93 1.19 -15.08
C VAL A 168 -7.94 2.50 -14.31
N LEU A 169 -8.94 3.37 -14.52
CA LEU A 169 -8.96 4.70 -13.90
C LEU A 169 -9.13 4.63 -12.39
N SER A 170 -10.00 3.76 -11.89
CA SER A 170 -10.17 3.56 -10.45
C SER A 170 -8.86 3.23 -9.73
N ARG A 171 -7.94 2.51 -10.40
CA ARG A 171 -6.61 2.21 -9.86
C ARG A 171 -5.66 3.40 -9.94
N LEU A 172 -5.75 4.22 -11.00
CA LEU A 172 -4.94 5.44 -11.13
C LEU A 172 -5.34 6.49 -10.10
N ASP A 173 -6.64 6.56 -9.77
CA ASP A 173 -7.17 7.53 -8.81
C ASP A 173 -7.02 7.10 -7.35
N TYR A 174 -6.87 5.79 -7.11
CA TYR A 174 -6.72 5.29 -5.76
C TYR A 174 -5.47 5.84 -5.09
N CYS A 175 -5.65 6.56 -3.98
CA CYS A 175 -4.56 7.21 -3.21
C CYS A 175 -3.66 8.14 -4.05
N ASN A 176 -4.17 8.74 -5.13
CA ASN A 176 -3.40 9.61 -6.02
C ASN A 176 -2.81 10.84 -5.32
N SER A 177 -3.39 11.29 -4.20
CA SER A 177 -2.84 12.35 -3.36
C SER A 177 -1.42 12.08 -2.86
N LEU A 178 -1.04 10.81 -2.68
CA LEU A 178 0.32 10.40 -2.31
C LEU A 178 1.35 10.68 -3.42
N LEU A 179 0.89 10.92 -4.63
CA LEU A 179 1.75 11.25 -5.77
C LEU A 179 2.04 12.74 -5.87
N PHE A 180 1.48 13.56 -4.97
CA PHE A 180 1.79 14.98 -4.90
C PHE A 180 3.29 15.19 -4.62
N GLY A 181 3.93 16.05 -5.42
CA GLY A 181 5.37 16.28 -5.32
C GLY A 181 6.28 15.21 -5.94
N CYS A 182 5.71 14.14 -6.52
CA CYS A 182 6.50 13.16 -7.26
C CYS A 182 7.16 13.78 -8.50
N PRO A 183 8.34 13.30 -8.91
CA PRO A 183 9.00 13.73 -10.13
C PRO A 183 8.10 13.58 -11.37
N GLN A 184 8.11 14.59 -12.25
CA GLN A 184 7.25 14.67 -13.44
C GLN A 184 7.34 13.43 -14.33
N TYR A 185 8.50 12.77 -14.42
CA TYR A 185 8.64 11.55 -15.22
C TYR A 185 7.77 10.38 -14.73
N LEU A 186 7.45 10.31 -13.44
CA LEU A 186 6.52 9.32 -12.88
C LEU A 186 5.08 9.67 -13.25
N LEU A 187 4.70 10.92 -13.09
CA LEU A 187 3.36 11.42 -13.49
C LEU A 187 3.13 11.21 -15.00
N ASN A 188 4.15 11.46 -15.81
CA ASN A 188 4.09 11.23 -17.26
C ASN A 188 3.85 9.75 -17.62
N LYS A 189 4.32 8.79 -16.80
CA LYS A 189 4.00 7.36 -17.02
C LYS A 189 2.52 7.07 -16.79
N LEU A 190 1.92 7.65 -15.77
CA LEU A 190 0.49 7.51 -15.49
C LEU A 190 -0.36 8.20 -16.56
N GLN A 191 0.03 9.41 -16.96
CA GLN A 191 -0.62 10.14 -18.06
C GLN A 191 -0.62 9.35 -19.37
N LYS A 192 0.48 8.64 -19.68
CA LYS A 192 0.53 7.76 -20.86
C LYS A 192 -0.49 6.62 -20.78
N VAL A 193 -0.71 6.05 -19.59
CA VAL A 193 -1.75 5.03 -19.39
C VAL A 193 -3.13 5.61 -19.64
N GLN A 194 -3.44 6.77 -19.07
CA GLN A 194 -4.71 7.46 -19.26
C GLN A 194 -4.94 7.82 -20.73
N ASN A 195 -3.92 8.32 -21.43
CA ASN A 195 -3.99 8.60 -22.86
C ASN A 195 -4.28 7.34 -23.70
N ASN A 196 -3.66 6.22 -23.36
CA ASN A 196 -3.90 4.94 -24.03
C ASN A 196 -5.32 4.43 -23.75
N ALA A 197 -5.80 4.63 -22.53
CA ALA A 197 -7.18 4.31 -22.15
C ALA A 197 -8.20 5.10 -22.97
N ALA A 198 -8.02 6.41 -23.12
CA ALA A 198 -8.88 7.25 -23.93
C ALA A 198 -8.88 6.83 -25.41
N ARG A 199 -7.71 6.52 -25.97
CA ARG A 199 -7.59 6.02 -27.35
C ARG A 199 -8.34 4.69 -27.53
N LEU A 200 -8.26 3.79 -26.56
CA LEU A 200 -8.96 2.51 -26.62
C LEU A 200 -10.48 2.71 -26.61
N VAL A 201 -11.00 3.59 -25.75
CA VAL A 201 -12.43 3.88 -25.67
C VAL A 201 -12.96 4.47 -26.96
N LEU A 202 -12.29 5.49 -27.50
CA LEU A 202 -12.77 6.27 -28.64
C LEU A 202 -12.29 5.75 -30.00
N ARG A 203 -11.43 4.69 -30.03
CA ARG A 203 -10.82 4.15 -31.26
C ARG A 203 -10.03 5.18 -32.05
N VAL A 204 -9.33 6.09 -31.37
CA VAL A 204 -8.56 7.18 -32.00
C VAL A 204 -7.15 6.72 -32.29
N SER A 205 -6.55 7.26 -33.36
CA SER A 205 -5.20 6.95 -33.78
C SER A 205 -4.16 7.39 -32.73
N LYS A 206 -2.98 6.74 -32.77
CA LYS A 206 -1.83 7.13 -31.95
C LYS A 206 -1.29 8.52 -32.33
N THR A 207 -1.51 8.94 -33.56
CA THR A 207 -1.07 10.23 -34.11
C THR A 207 -1.99 11.39 -33.75
N ASP A 208 -3.24 11.12 -33.35
CA ASP A 208 -4.21 12.14 -33.05
C ASP A 208 -3.88 12.84 -31.71
N HIS A 209 -4.17 14.15 -31.65
CA HIS A 209 -3.99 14.93 -30.43
C HIS A 209 -4.97 14.48 -29.35
N ILE A 210 -4.46 14.08 -28.20
CA ILE A 210 -5.27 13.38 -27.19
C ILE A 210 -6.14 14.29 -26.32
N SER A 211 -5.76 15.58 -26.13
CA SER A 211 -6.43 16.49 -25.19
C SER A 211 -7.92 16.70 -25.46
N PRO A 212 -8.39 16.90 -26.71
CA PRO A 212 -9.82 17.00 -26.97
C PRO A 212 -10.59 15.74 -26.58
N HIS A 213 -9.97 14.57 -26.75
CA HIS A 213 -10.57 13.28 -26.45
C HIS A 213 -10.67 13.03 -24.94
N LEU A 214 -9.67 13.44 -24.17
CA LEU A 214 -9.72 13.41 -22.70
C LEU A 214 -10.84 14.35 -22.20
N ALA A 215 -10.91 15.57 -22.75
CA ALA A 215 -11.99 16.52 -22.40
C ALA A 215 -13.39 15.96 -22.68
N SER A 216 -13.60 15.30 -23.83
CA SER A 216 -14.89 14.68 -24.18
C SER A 216 -15.28 13.51 -23.28
N LEU A 217 -14.30 12.84 -22.67
CA LEU A 217 -14.50 11.76 -21.70
C LEU A 217 -14.64 12.28 -20.26
N HIS A 218 -14.36 13.56 -20.02
CA HIS A 218 -14.24 14.18 -18.68
C HIS A 218 -13.13 13.56 -17.83
N TRP A 219 -11.96 13.31 -18.44
CA TRP A 219 -10.80 12.66 -17.83
C TRP A 219 -9.60 13.60 -17.70
#